data_49624f1bc5e7567dde4fbd6f11dca12b
#
_entry.id   49624f1bc5e7567dde4fbd6f11dca12b
#
_cell.length_a   1.000
_cell.length_b   1.000
_cell.length_c   1.000
_cell.angle_alpha   90.00
_cell.angle_beta   90.00
_cell.angle_gamma   90.00
#
_symmetry.space_group_name_H-M   'P 1'
#
loop_
_entity.id
_entity.type
_entity.pdbx_description
1 polymer ?
#
loop_
_entity_poly.entity_id
_entity_poly.type
_entity_poly.pdbx_seq_one_letter_code
_entity_poly.pdbx_strand_id
1 'polypeptide(L)'
;DIVMTQSPASLAVSLGQRATISCRASESVDNYGISFMNWFQQKPGQPPKLLIYAASNQGSGVPARFSGSGSGTDFSLNIHPMEEDDTAMYFCQQSREVPFTFGSGTNLEIKRADAAPTVSIFPPS
;
A
#
# COMPACT_ATOMS: atom_id res chain seq x y z
N ASP A 1 3.73 14.82 17.17
CA ASP A 1 3.34 14.30 15.86
C ASP A 1 3.06 12.82 15.94
N ILE A 2 2.12 12.35 15.15
CA ILE A 2 1.84 10.91 15.07
C ILE A 2 2.81 10.31 14.07
N VAL A 3 3.60 9.32 14.51
CA VAL A 3 4.58 8.65 13.64
C VAL A 3 3.92 7.45 13.00
N MET A 4 4.07 7.34 11.67
CA MET A 4 3.50 6.22 10.90
C MET A 4 4.61 5.27 10.49
N THR A 5 4.56 4.04 11.01
CA THR A 5 5.55 3.01 10.71
C THR A 5 4.94 2.04 9.70
N GLN A 6 5.50 2.04 8.50
CA GLN A 6 4.97 1.25 7.38
C GLN A 6 5.92 0.10 7.06
N SER A 7 5.35 -1.06 6.74
CA SER A 7 6.13 -2.24 6.38
C SER A 7 5.38 -3.12 5.40
N PRO A 8 6.10 -3.86 4.54
CA PRO A 8 7.55 -3.83 4.39
C PRO A 8 7.98 -2.61 3.55
N ALA A 9 9.28 -2.33 3.49
CA ALA A 9 9.79 -1.25 2.66
C ALA A 9 9.69 -1.61 1.18
N SER A 10 9.82 -2.88 0.85
CA SER A 10 9.64 -3.36 -0.51
C SER A 10 8.97 -4.74 -0.49
N LEU A 11 8.20 -5.02 -1.53
CA LEU A 11 7.40 -6.23 -1.59
C LEU A 11 7.27 -6.65 -3.05
N ALA A 12 7.54 -7.92 -3.34
CA ALA A 12 7.34 -8.49 -4.66
C ALA A 12 6.24 -9.56 -4.57
N VAL A 13 5.23 -9.44 -5.44
CA VAL A 13 4.06 -10.31 -5.41
C VAL A 13 3.79 -10.82 -6.82
N SER A 14 3.50 -12.10 -6.96
CA SER A 14 3.17 -12.70 -8.26
C SER A 14 1.81 -12.22 -8.73
N LEU A 15 1.64 -12.14 -10.03
CA LEU A 15 0.34 -11.79 -10.62
C LEU A 15 -0.74 -12.73 -10.08
N GLY A 16 -1.90 -12.17 -9.74
CA GLY A 16 -3.02 -12.94 -9.23
C GLY A 16 -2.97 -13.20 -7.73
N GLN A 17 -1.86 -12.95 -7.09
CA GLN A 17 -1.71 -13.19 -5.65
C GLN A 17 -2.10 -11.95 -4.85
N ARG A 18 -2.04 -12.07 -3.53
CA ARG A 18 -2.41 -10.97 -2.61
C ARG A 18 -1.17 -10.24 -2.14
N ALA A 19 -1.21 -8.91 -2.20
CA ALA A 19 -0.21 -8.05 -1.59
C ALA A 19 -0.83 -7.45 -0.33
N THR A 20 -0.10 -7.47 0.77
CA THR A 20 -0.54 -6.86 2.03
C THR A 20 0.53 -5.92 2.53
N ILE A 21 0.16 -4.68 2.79
CA ILE A 21 1.04 -3.65 3.32
C ILE A 21 0.47 -3.21 4.65
N SER A 22 1.33 -3.09 5.66
CA SER A 22 0.91 -2.74 7.02
C SER A 22 1.38 -1.35 7.42
N CYS A 23 0.61 -0.70 8.26
CA CYS A 23 0.93 0.62 8.76
C CYS A 23 0.50 0.68 10.22
N ARG A 24 1.41 1.16 11.09
CA ARG A 24 1.13 1.34 12.51
C ARG A 24 1.34 2.79 12.89
N ALA A 25 0.36 3.37 13.57
CA ALA A 25 0.46 4.73 14.09
C ALA A 25 0.97 4.70 15.52
N SER A 26 1.77 5.70 15.89
CA SER A 26 2.32 5.78 17.26
C SER A 26 1.25 6.07 18.31
N GLU A 27 0.10 6.59 17.89
CA GLU A 27 -1.07 6.76 18.76
C GLU A 27 -2.32 6.59 17.90
N SER A 28 -3.48 6.41 18.57
CA SER A 28 -4.72 6.14 17.85
C SER A 28 -5.07 7.26 16.87
N VAL A 29 -5.50 6.86 15.68
CA VAL A 29 -6.01 7.80 14.68
C VAL A 29 -7.53 7.77 14.61
N ASP A 30 -8.19 7.12 15.58
CA ASP A 30 -9.64 7.08 15.65
C ASP A 30 -10.20 8.30 16.34
N ASN A 31 -11.32 8.80 15.84
CA ASN A 31 -12.08 9.87 16.49
C ASN A 31 -13.48 9.85 15.91
N TYR A 32 -14.48 10.11 16.75
CA TYR A 32 -15.89 10.16 16.33
C TYR A 32 -16.35 8.87 15.62
N GLY A 33 -15.78 7.72 16.01
CA GLY A 33 -16.13 6.45 15.37
C GLY A 33 -15.51 6.25 14.00
N ILE A 34 -14.57 7.09 13.61
CA ILE A 34 -13.90 7.04 12.32
C ILE A 34 -12.39 6.85 12.53
N SER A 35 -11.78 6.02 11.70
CA SER A 35 -10.31 5.91 11.67
C SER A 35 -9.79 6.83 10.58
N PHE A 36 -9.01 7.83 10.97
CA PHE A 36 -8.53 8.82 10.02
C PHE A 36 -7.22 8.35 9.38
N MET A 37 -7.33 7.25 8.66
CA MET A 37 -6.23 6.60 7.96
C MET A 37 -6.54 6.57 6.48
N ASN A 38 -5.56 6.96 5.67
CA ASN A 38 -5.70 6.99 4.22
C ASN A 38 -4.54 6.27 3.56
N TRP A 39 -4.77 5.75 2.34
CA TRP A 39 -3.74 5.07 1.56
C TRP A 39 -3.64 5.72 0.19
N PHE A 40 -2.40 5.91 -0.27
CA PHE A 40 -2.11 6.54 -1.55
C PHE A 40 -1.24 5.62 -2.40
N GLN A 41 -1.42 5.72 -3.71
CA GLN A 41 -0.58 5.05 -4.70
C GLN A 41 0.15 6.13 -5.50
N GLN A 42 1.46 5.97 -5.68
CA GLN A 42 2.23 6.91 -6.47
C GLN A 42 3.06 6.15 -7.50
N LYS A 43 2.81 6.44 -8.77
CA LYS A 43 3.60 5.89 -9.88
C LYS A 43 4.71 6.86 -10.25
N PRO A 44 5.80 6.37 -10.86
CA PRO A 44 6.94 7.23 -11.20
C PRO A 44 6.50 8.44 -12.01
N GLY A 45 6.98 9.62 -11.61
CA GLY A 45 6.69 10.85 -12.33
C GLY A 45 5.28 11.38 -12.17
N GLN A 46 4.48 10.79 -11.31
CA GLN A 46 3.09 11.19 -11.11
C GLN A 46 2.84 11.60 -9.66
N PRO A 47 1.81 12.43 -9.43
CA PRO A 47 1.43 12.75 -8.05
C PRO A 47 0.75 11.54 -7.38
N PRO A 48 0.73 11.51 -6.05
CA PRO A 48 0.01 10.46 -5.34
C PRO A 48 -1.48 10.47 -5.67
N LYS A 49 -2.07 9.28 -5.74
CA LYS A 49 -3.50 9.10 -5.99
C LYS A 49 -4.12 8.47 -4.76
N LEU A 50 -5.24 9.03 -4.30
CA LEU A 50 -5.95 8.48 -3.15
C LEU A 50 -6.59 7.14 -3.52
N LEU A 51 -6.30 6.11 -2.75
CA LEU A 51 -6.90 4.78 -2.92
C LEU A 51 -8.02 4.54 -1.92
N ILE A 52 -7.70 4.75 -0.63
CA ILE A 52 -8.60 4.41 0.48
C ILE A 52 -8.62 5.60 1.43
N TYR A 53 -9.77 5.95 1.94
CA TYR A 53 -9.90 6.97 2.97
C TYR A 53 -10.72 6.42 4.14
N ALA A 54 -10.54 6.99 5.32
CA ALA A 54 -11.20 6.58 6.54
C ALA A 54 -11.05 5.07 6.77
N ALA A 55 -9.87 4.56 6.52
CA ALA A 55 -9.41 3.18 6.72
C ALA A 55 -9.95 2.15 5.72
N SER A 56 -11.21 2.25 5.29
CA SER A 56 -11.80 1.19 4.48
C SER A 56 -12.67 1.66 3.32
N ASN A 57 -12.75 2.95 3.06
CA ASN A 57 -13.61 3.48 1.99
C ASN A 57 -12.84 3.67 0.70
N GLN A 58 -13.43 3.22 -0.40
CA GLN A 58 -12.81 3.32 -1.71
C GLN A 58 -12.78 4.76 -2.20
N GLY A 59 -11.63 5.19 -2.70
CA GLY A 59 -11.54 6.46 -3.39
C GLY A 59 -12.29 6.39 -4.72
N SER A 60 -12.55 7.57 -5.31
CA SER A 60 -13.30 7.64 -6.56
C SER A 60 -12.55 6.93 -7.69
N GLY A 61 -13.22 6.01 -8.37
CA GLY A 61 -12.65 5.29 -9.50
C GLY A 61 -11.62 4.22 -9.14
N VAL A 62 -11.47 3.90 -7.85
CA VAL A 62 -10.51 2.90 -7.41
C VAL A 62 -11.10 1.50 -7.56
N PRO A 63 -10.38 0.56 -8.21
CA PRO A 63 -10.91 -0.80 -8.37
C PRO A 63 -11.12 -1.51 -7.04
N ALA A 64 -12.10 -2.42 -7.01
CA ALA A 64 -12.44 -3.15 -5.81
C ALA A 64 -11.34 -4.08 -5.31
N ARG A 65 -10.32 -4.37 -6.12
CA ARG A 65 -9.22 -5.21 -5.68
C ARG A 65 -8.34 -4.55 -4.63
N PHE A 66 -8.48 -3.24 -4.44
CA PHE A 66 -7.85 -2.52 -3.33
C PHE A 66 -8.82 -2.46 -2.17
N SER A 67 -8.38 -2.86 -0.99
CA SER A 67 -9.21 -2.77 0.21
C SER A 67 -8.35 -2.40 1.40
N GLY A 68 -8.95 -1.68 2.34
CA GLY A 68 -8.28 -1.28 3.56
C GLY A 68 -9.02 -1.79 4.77
N SER A 69 -8.29 -2.05 5.84
CA SER A 69 -8.88 -2.51 7.10
C SER A 69 -8.04 -2.04 8.28
N GLY A 70 -8.60 -2.20 9.47
CA GLY A 70 -7.94 -1.86 10.71
C GLY A 70 -8.62 -0.74 11.44
N SER A 71 -8.14 -0.46 12.65
CA SER A 71 -8.64 0.62 13.49
C SER A 71 -7.60 0.92 14.56
N GLY A 72 -7.75 2.08 15.22
CA GLY A 72 -6.85 2.47 16.30
C GLY A 72 -5.47 2.82 15.81
N THR A 73 -4.55 1.88 15.93
CA THR A 73 -3.15 2.09 15.53
C THR A 73 -2.69 1.15 14.43
N ASP A 74 -3.42 0.06 14.15
CA ASP A 74 -2.95 -0.97 13.23
C ASP A 74 -3.86 -1.06 12.01
N PHE A 75 -3.25 -0.90 10.82
CA PHE A 75 -4.01 -0.84 9.56
C PHE A 75 -3.30 -1.64 8.48
N SER A 76 -4.06 -2.09 7.49
CA SER A 76 -3.51 -2.80 6.34
C SER A 76 -4.19 -2.37 5.05
N LEU A 77 -3.40 -2.38 3.98
CA LEU A 77 -3.90 -2.26 2.62
C LEU A 77 -3.71 -3.61 1.95
N ASN A 78 -4.75 -4.13 1.34
CA ASN A 78 -4.71 -5.39 0.61
C ASN A 78 -5.00 -5.14 -0.85
N ILE A 79 -4.24 -5.80 -1.72
CA ILE A 79 -4.43 -5.74 -3.17
C ILE A 79 -4.57 -7.18 -3.64
N HIS A 80 -5.73 -7.53 -4.19
CA HIS A 80 -5.99 -8.90 -4.62
C HIS A 80 -7.10 -8.93 -5.66
N PRO A 81 -6.86 -9.54 -6.81
CA PRO A 81 -5.61 -10.13 -7.30
C PRO A 81 -4.63 -9.05 -7.78
N MET A 82 -3.34 -9.29 -7.57
CA MET A 82 -2.27 -8.39 -8.04
C MET A 82 -2.28 -8.32 -9.56
N GLU A 83 -2.20 -7.11 -10.12
CA GLU A 83 -2.15 -6.88 -11.57
C GLU A 83 -0.93 -6.07 -11.95
N GLU A 84 -0.58 -6.10 -13.24
CA GLU A 84 0.59 -5.37 -13.75
C GLU A 84 0.54 -3.89 -13.40
N ASP A 85 -0.65 -3.31 -13.47
CA ASP A 85 -0.83 -1.88 -13.24
C ASP A 85 -0.61 -1.45 -11.79
N ASP A 86 -0.47 -2.41 -10.89
CA ASP A 86 -0.38 -2.12 -9.46
C ASP A 86 1.05 -1.85 -9.00
N THR A 87 2.03 -2.00 -9.87
CA THR A 87 3.42 -1.67 -9.56
C THR A 87 3.54 -0.17 -9.28
N ALA A 88 3.94 0.17 -8.06
CA ALA A 88 3.98 1.57 -7.61
C ALA A 88 4.55 1.65 -6.22
N MET A 89 4.72 2.89 -5.71
CA MET A 89 4.93 3.15 -4.30
C MET A 89 3.58 3.33 -3.62
N TYR A 90 3.46 2.83 -2.40
CA TYR A 90 2.23 2.96 -1.61
C TYR A 90 2.56 3.61 -0.28
N PHE A 91 1.71 4.54 0.15
CA PHE A 91 1.93 5.29 1.39
C PHE A 91 0.67 5.28 2.23
N CYS A 92 0.83 5.06 3.53
CA CYS A 92 -0.25 5.32 4.48
C CYS A 92 -0.09 6.76 4.99
N GLN A 93 -1.21 7.37 5.41
CA GLN A 93 -1.21 8.73 5.93
C GLN A 93 -2.29 8.83 6.99
N GLN A 94 -1.97 9.46 8.11
CA GLN A 94 -3.00 9.79 9.09
C GLN A 94 -3.49 11.23 8.88
N SER A 95 -4.78 11.44 9.07
CA SER A 95 -5.39 12.76 9.03
C SER A 95 -6.14 13.06 10.33
N ARG A 96 -5.76 12.38 11.43
CA ARG A 96 -6.36 12.56 12.74
C ARG A 96 -5.99 13.92 13.33
N GLU A 97 -4.76 14.36 13.12
CA GLU A 97 -4.30 15.65 13.65
C GLU A 97 -3.21 16.23 12.79
N VAL A 98 -3.09 17.54 12.84
CA VAL A 98 -2.06 18.31 12.15
C VAL A 98 -0.78 18.26 12.96
N PRO A 99 0.40 18.06 12.33
CA PRO A 99 0.57 17.87 10.90
C PRO A 99 0.15 16.47 10.47
N PHE A 100 -0.44 16.36 9.28
CA PHE A 100 -0.71 15.05 8.69
C PHE A 100 0.62 14.41 8.36
N THR A 101 0.77 13.14 8.74
CA THR A 101 2.04 12.45 8.59
C THR A 101 1.86 11.19 7.76
N PHE A 102 2.92 10.82 7.04
CA PHE A 102 2.92 9.67 6.13
C PHE A 102 3.85 8.59 6.63
N GLY A 103 3.56 7.35 6.25
CA GLY A 103 4.53 6.27 6.36
C GLY A 103 5.65 6.47 5.35
N SER A 104 6.73 5.72 5.49
CA SER A 104 7.90 5.89 4.64
C SER A 104 7.77 5.26 3.26
N GLY A 105 6.69 4.52 3.02
CA GLY A 105 6.39 3.97 1.71
C GLY A 105 6.76 2.51 1.56
N THR A 106 6.06 1.84 0.65
CA THR A 106 6.33 0.46 0.25
C THR A 106 6.44 0.43 -1.27
N ASN A 107 7.56 -0.07 -1.77
CA ASN A 107 7.74 -0.27 -3.19
C ASN A 107 7.16 -1.64 -3.55
N LEU A 108 6.06 -1.66 -4.31
CA LEU A 108 5.40 -2.90 -4.71
C LEU A 108 5.76 -3.24 -6.14
N GLU A 109 6.29 -4.45 -6.34
CA GLU A 109 6.71 -4.92 -7.65
C GLU A 109 6.14 -6.30 -7.94
N ILE A 110 6.16 -6.68 -9.21
CA ILE A 110 5.71 -8.00 -9.63
C ILE A 110 6.86 -8.99 -9.49
N LYS A 111 6.56 -10.12 -8.86
CA LYS A 111 7.50 -11.22 -8.76
C LYS A 111 7.26 -12.14 -9.95
N ARG A 112 8.27 -12.27 -10.79
CA ARG A 112 8.15 -13.11 -11.98
C ARG A 112 8.66 -14.51 -11.68
N ALA A 113 7.80 -15.48 -11.92
CA ALA A 113 8.10 -16.86 -11.61
C ALA A 113 9.25 -17.41 -12.44
N ASP A 114 9.31 -16.99 -13.70
CA ASP A 114 10.32 -17.49 -14.62
C ASP A 114 11.59 -16.71 -14.61
N ALA A 115 11.69 -15.79 -13.77
CA ALA A 115 12.92 -15.04 -13.63
C ALA A 115 14.04 -15.95 -13.26
N ALA A 116 13.82 -16.97 -13.24
CA ALA A 116 14.71 -17.95 -12.97
C ALA A 116 15.56 -18.41 -13.99
N PRO A 117 15.63 -18.53 -14.28
CA PRO A 117 16.25 -18.96 -14.84
C PRO A 117 16.66 -18.90 -15.85
N THR A 118 16.19 -18.72 -16.12
CA THR A 118 16.38 -18.77 -16.85
C THR A 118 17.05 -18.37 -17.31
N VAL A 119 17.05 -18.13 -17.37
CA VAL A 119 17.50 -17.87 -17.78
C VAL A 119 18.37 -17.87 -17.89
N SER A 120 18.41 -17.89 -17.81
CA SER A 120 19.11 -17.94 -17.99
C SER A 120 19.75 -18.41 -18.44
N ILE A 121 19.71 -18.60 -18.73
CA ILE A 121 20.15 -19.07 -19.15
C ILE A 121 20.61 -19.20 -19.92
N PHE A 122 20.44 -18.84 -20.34
CA PHE A 122 20.64 -19.01 -21.15
C PHE A 122 21.36 -18.58 -21.39
N PRO A 123 21.38 -18.48 -21.46
CA PRO A 123 21.85 -18.12 -21.82
C PRO A 123 22.48 -17.99 -22.06
N PRO A 124 22.61 -17.97 -22.27
CA PRO A 124 23.00 -17.80 -22.55
C PRO A 124 23.52 -17.71 -22.85
N SER A 125 23.48 -17.63 -23.04
CA SER A 125 23.72 -17.67 -23.29
C SER A 125 24.05 -17.73 -23.44
#